data_beda0218151db0d1b66e70060d74a762
#
_entry.id   beda0218151db0d1b66e70060d74a762
#
_cell.length_a   1.000
_cell.length_b   1.000
_cell.length_c   1.000
_cell.angle_alpha   90.00
_cell.angle_beta   90.00
_cell.angle_gamma   90.00
#
_symmetry.space_group_name_H-M   'P 1'
#
loop_
_entity.id
_entity.type
_entity.pdbx_description
1 polymer ?
#
loop_
_entity_poly.entity_id
_entity_poly.type
_entity_poly.pdbx_seq_one_letter_code
_entity_poly.pdbx_strand_id
1 'polypeptide(L)'
;MRLFGYSTGAIALGDFARALEVLSRYDFDAVELSALRISEVEPLISALPSLNLSRYKYISFHAPSSFSEGEEEHLIWLLSKLPADWPIVLHPDAIYSPLRWQAISHRLAIENMDRRKNTGRTVSELGRFFEAMPEARMCLDLGHARQVDPSMVGAYLLLKVFADRIVQLHVSKVDTLNRHDLISRAAEMAFSQVRRFVPESIAVILESRVGENDIAPEVAKVAAILSNVRETERTRVVGAMQLA
;
A
#
# COMPACT_ATOMS: atom_id res chain seq x y z
N MET A 1 -11.10 13.94 1.99
CA MET A 1 -10.47 13.73 0.65
C MET A 1 -9.48 12.59 0.82
N ARG A 2 -9.45 11.62 -0.10
CA ARG A 2 -8.55 10.46 -0.05
C ARG A 2 -7.12 10.91 -0.38
N LEU A 3 -6.14 10.46 0.40
CA LEU A 3 -4.74 10.79 0.19
C LEU A 3 -4.13 9.85 -0.85
N PHE A 4 -3.46 10.39 -1.85
CA PHE A 4 -2.79 9.61 -2.89
C PHE A 4 -1.29 9.86 -2.84
N GLY A 5 -0.52 8.80 -3.13
CA GLY A 5 0.93 8.86 -3.21
C GLY A 5 1.52 7.68 -3.95
N TYR A 6 2.82 7.61 -3.94
CA TYR A 6 3.61 6.54 -4.58
C TYR A 6 4.58 5.89 -3.62
N SER A 7 4.87 4.62 -3.85
CA SER A 7 6.00 3.92 -3.23
C SER A 7 7.31 4.34 -3.91
N THR A 8 8.32 4.72 -3.12
CA THR A 8 9.66 5.05 -3.64
C THR A 8 10.30 3.87 -4.35
N GLY A 9 9.99 2.64 -3.89
CA GLY A 9 10.44 1.40 -4.53
C GLY A 9 9.89 1.20 -5.94
N ALA A 10 8.68 1.68 -6.21
CA ALA A 10 8.10 1.61 -7.55
C ALA A 10 8.74 2.61 -8.52
N ILE A 11 9.16 3.79 -8.04
CA ILE A 11 9.72 4.86 -8.87
C ILE A 11 11.20 4.64 -9.20
N ALA A 12 12.01 4.29 -8.21
CA ALA A 12 13.47 4.22 -8.40
C ALA A 12 14.13 3.03 -7.68
N LEU A 13 13.37 1.95 -7.42
CA LEU A 13 13.87 0.78 -6.69
C LEU A 13 14.50 1.19 -5.34
N GLY A 14 15.75 0.79 -5.06
CA GLY A 14 16.43 1.12 -3.81
C GLY A 14 16.96 2.57 -3.70
N ASP A 15 16.84 3.39 -4.76
CA ASP A 15 17.26 4.80 -4.74
C ASP A 15 16.12 5.71 -4.27
N PHE A 16 15.88 5.72 -2.96
CA PHE A 16 14.84 6.53 -2.35
C PHE A 16 15.04 8.04 -2.55
N ALA A 17 16.30 8.51 -2.64
CA ALA A 17 16.60 9.94 -2.84
C ALA A 17 16.16 10.38 -4.24
N ARG A 18 16.48 9.61 -5.27
CA ARG A 18 16.02 9.84 -6.64
C ARG A 18 14.49 9.74 -6.73
N ALA A 19 13.88 8.75 -6.08
CA ALA A 19 12.43 8.63 -6.06
C ALA A 19 11.75 9.86 -5.46
N LEU A 20 12.23 10.36 -4.32
CA LEU A 20 11.69 11.56 -3.68
C LEU A 20 11.91 12.81 -4.52
N GLU A 21 13.05 12.94 -5.20
CA GLU A 21 13.30 14.03 -6.16
C GLU A 21 12.23 14.05 -7.27
N VAL A 22 11.96 12.88 -7.87
CA VAL A 22 10.92 12.73 -8.90
C VAL A 22 9.55 13.09 -8.33
N LEU A 23 9.18 12.48 -7.19
CA LEU A 23 7.86 12.69 -6.57
C LEU A 23 7.64 14.12 -6.09
N SER A 24 8.71 14.88 -5.79
CA SER A 24 8.62 16.28 -5.37
C SER A 24 8.00 17.21 -6.44
N ARG A 25 8.00 16.80 -7.70
CA ARG A 25 7.43 17.52 -8.84
C ARG A 25 5.90 17.41 -8.95
N TYR A 26 5.29 16.55 -8.11
CA TYR A 26 3.86 16.28 -8.10
C TYR A 26 3.25 16.69 -6.76
N ASP A 27 1.95 17.02 -6.76
CA ASP A 27 1.22 17.38 -5.55
C ASP A 27 0.56 16.15 -4.92
N PHE A 28 1.39 15.32 -4.27
CA PHE A 28 0.93 14.13 -3.55
C PHE A 28 0.87 14.40 -2.05
N ASP A 29 -0.21 13.91 -1.43
CA ASP A 29 -0.42 13.98 0.02
C ASP A 29 0.21 12.82 0.79
N ALA A 30 0.58 11.74 0.10
CA ALA A 30 1.12 10.53 0.71
C ALA A 30 2.41 10.07 0.04
N VAL A 31 3.24 9.36 0.79
CA VAL A 31 4.43 8.67 0.26
C VAL A 31 4.70 7.40 1.07
N GLU A 32 5.18 6.37 0.40
CA GLU A 32 5.75 5.20 1.04
C GLU A 32 7.24 5.13 0.77
N LEU A 33 8.04 5.14 1.84
CA LEU A 33 9.47 4.89 1.76
C LEU A 33 9.72 3.38 1.77
N SER A 34 10.39 2.86 0.75
CA SER A 34 10.61 1.42 0.60
C SER A 34 12.08 1.07 0.71
N ALA A 35 12.37 0.07 1.55
CA ALA A 35 13.64 -0.65 1.52
C ALA A 35 13.38 -2.04 0.93
N LEU A 36 13.96 -2.32 -0.24
CA LEU A 36 13.74 -3.60 -0.94
C LEU A 36 14.61 -4.73 -0.34
N ARG A 37 15.71 -4.35 0.33
CA ARG A 37 16.65 -5.27 0.98
C ARG A 37 16.98 -4.77 2.37
N ILE A 38 17.36 -5.69 3.26
CA ILE A 38 17.73 -5.31 4.64
C ILE A 38 18.89 -4.31 4.69
N SER A 39 19.83 -4.41 3.76
CA SER A 39 20.98 -3.49 3.65
C SER A 39 20.60 -2.06 3.27
N GLU A 40 19.38 -1.82 2.80
CA GLU A 40 18.84 -0.50 2.44
C GLU A 40 18.13 0.18 3.61
N VAL A 41 17.75 -0.56 4.67
CA VAL A 41 16.96 -0.05 5.80
C VAL A 41 17.74 0.98 6.61
N GLU A 42 18.95 0.63 7.06
CA GLU A 42 19.75 1.53 7.89
C GLU A 42 20.18 2.82 7.17
N PRO A 43 20.65 2.77 5.90
CA PRO A 43 20.92 3.98 5.12
C PRO A 43 19.70 4.89 4.98
N LEU A 44 18.51 4.32 4.71
CA LEU A 44 17.28 5.10 4.58
C LEU A 44 16.91 5.75 5.91
N ILE A 45 16.92 5.01 7.03
CA ILE A 45 16.63 5.54 8.37
C ILE A 45 17.62 6.66 8.72
N SER A 46 18.90 6.47 8.44
CA SER A 46 19.93 7.47 8.72
C SER A 46 19.76 8.76 7.90
N ALA A 47 19.15 8.65 6.72
CA ALA A 47 18.88 9.80 5.86
C ALA A 47 17.62 10.60 6.28
N LEU A 48 16.69 10.03 7.07
CA LEU A 48 15.41 10.65 7.40
C LEU A 48 15.50 12.10 7.88
N PRO A 49 16.47 12.48 8.75
CA PRO A 49 16.57 13.87 9.20
C PRO A 49 16.88 14.88 8.10
N SER A 50 17.44 14.41 6.97
CA SER A 50 17.80 15.25 5.82
C SER A 50 16.74 15.26 4.71
N LEU A 51 15.74 14.38 4.78
CA LEU A 51 14.70 14.28 3.76
C LEU A 51 13.60 15.32 3.98
N ASN A 52 13.17 15.97 2.90
CA ASN A 52 12.04 16.90 2.95
C ASN A 52 10.70 16.13 2.84
N LEU A 53 10.22 15.62 3.98
CA LEU A 53 8.98 14.85 4.06
C LEU A 53 7.80 15.65 4.60
N SER A 54 7.98 16.91 5.02
CA SER A 54 6.97 17.75 5.68
C SER A 54 5.74 18.06 4.82
N ARG A 55 5.85 17.90 3.51
CA ARG A 55 4.74 18.09 2.57
C ARG A 55 3.71 16.97 2.60
N TYR A 56 4.10 15.77 3.03
CA TYR A 56 3.24 14.59 3.05
C TYR A 56 2.43 14.53 4.33
N LYS A 57 1.12 14.34 4.20
CA LYS A 57 0.17 14.15 5.31
C LYS A 57 0.15 12.70 5.81
N TYR A 58 0.59 11.78 4.98
CA TYR A 58 0.69 10.36 5.29
C TYR A 58 2.02 9.82 4.79
N ILE A 59 2.74 9.17 5.68
CA ILE A 59 4.02 8.53 5.36
C ILE A 59 3.95 7.12 5.92
N SER A 60 4.28 6.13 5.12
CA SER A 60 4.48 4.74 5.53
C SER A 60 5.88 4.26 5.16
N PHE A 61 6.27 3.15 5.75
CA PHE A 61 7.52 2.49 5.43
C PHE A 61 7.24 1.06 4.97
N HIS A 62 7.73 0.67 3.80
CA HIS A 62 7.66 -0.70 3.32
C HIS A 62 8.94 -1.44 3.72
N ALA A 63 8.80 -2.44 4.59
CA ALA A 63 9.90 -3.28 5.02
C ALA A 63 10.37 -4.20 3.88
N PRO A 64 11.64 -4.70 3.92
CA PRO A 64 12.11 -5.67 2.96
C PRO A 64 11.17 -6.87 2.82
N SER A 65 10.90 -7.25 1.57
CA SER A 65 9.99 -8.37 1.25
C SER A 65 10.61 -9.75 1.49
N SER A 66 11.91 -9.80 1.81
CA SER A 66 12.64 -11.02 2.15
C SER A 66 13.87 -10.70 2.98
N PHE A 67 14.10 -11.51 3.99
CA PHE A 67 15.28 -11.52 4.88
C PHE A 67 15.39 -12.92 5.48
N SER A 68 16.54 -13.25 6.06
CA SER A 68 16.73 -14.53 6.74
C SER A 68 16.18 -14.48 8.17
N GLU A 69 15.91 -15.65 8.77
CA GLU A 69 15.45 -15.73 10.17
C GLU A 69 16.44 -15.06 11.15
N GLY A 70 17.74 -15.20 10.89
CA GLY A 70 18.79 -14.58 11.71
C GLY A 70 18.84 -13.05 11.63
N GLU A 71 18.24 -12.46 10.60
CA GLU A 71 18.16 -11.01 10.41
C GLU A 71 16.88 -10.39 11.00
N GLU A 72 15.88 -11.21 11.37
CA GLU A 72 14.56 -10.74 11.78
C GLU A 72 14.63 -9.80 12.99
N GLU A 73 15.37 -10.15 14.03
CA GLU A 73 15.51 -9.31 15.24
C GLU A 73 16.24 -7.99 14.95
N HIS A 74 17.27 -8.05 14.10
CA HIS A 74 17.99 -6.85 13.68
C HIS A 74 17.09 -5.92 12.86
N LEU A 75 16.27 -6.48 11.96
CA LEU A 75 15.30 -5.71 11.20
C LEU A 75 14.27 -5.04 12.11
N ILE A 76 13.70 -5.76 13.08
CA ILE A 76 12.76 -5.21 14.07
C ILE A 76 13.38 -4.05 14.82
N TRP A 77 14.66 -4.19 15.27
CA TRP A 77 15.37 -3.11 15.95
C TRP A 77 15.59 -1.89 15.04
N LEU A 78 15.94 -2.08 13.77
CA LEU A 78 16.03 -0.98 12.81
C LEU A 78 14.68 -0.28 12.63
N LEU A 79 13.61 -1.04 12.39
CA LEU A 79 12.27 -0.49 12.18
C LEU A 79 11.70 0.23 13.40
N SER A 80 12.13 -0.15 14.62
CA SER A 80 11.74 0.56 15.85
C SER A 80 12.26 1.99 15.92
N LYS A 81 13.29 2.36 15.13
CA LYS A 81 13.85 3.71 15.06
C LYS A 81 13.05 4.66 14.14
N LEU A 82 12.15 4.13 13.32
CA LEU A 82 11.27 4.96 12.50
C LEU A 82 10.34 5.81 13.38
N PRO A 83 9.86 6.98 12.91
CA PRO A 83 8.85 7.77 13.61
C PRO A 83 7.67 6.90 14.04
N ALA A 84 7.20 7.11 15.29
CA ALA A 84 6.28 6.20 15.96
C ALA A 84 4.89 6.13 15.30
N ASP A 85 4.50 7.17 14.61
CA ASP A 85 3.23 7.32 13.90
C ASP A 85 3.21 6.72 12.49
N TRP A 86 4.37 6.28 11.96
CA TRP A 86 4.43 5.71 10.62
C TRP A 86 4.00 4.24 10.63
N PRO A 87 3.00 3.85 9.82
CA PRO A 87 2.72 2.44 9.54
C PRO A 87 3.90 1.77 8.83
N ILE A 88 4.12 0.50 9.15
CA ILE A 88 5.17 -0.32 8.56
C ILE A 88 4.50 -1.44 7.80
N VAL A 89 4.55 -1.39 6.47
CA VAL A 89 4.04 -2.47 5.62
C VAL A 89 5.00 -3.65 5.68
N LEU A 90 4.46 -4.83 5.94
CA LEU A 90 5.24 -6.06 6.12
C LEU A 90 4.54 -7.24 5.44
N HIS A 91 5.30 -7.98 4.65
CA HIS A 91 4.84 -9.21 4.04
C HIS A 91 4.72 -10.35 5.07
N PRO A 92 3.58 -11.02 5.21
CA PRO A 92 3.39 -12.09 6.19
C PRO A 92 4.27 -13.31 5.93
N ASP A 93 4.64 -13.58 4.68
CA ASP A 93 5.52 -14.69 4.33
C ASP A 93 7.00 -14.47 4.70
N ALA A 94 7.37 -13.25 5.07
CA ALA A 94 8.68 -12.92 5.60
C ALA A 94 8.76 -12.99 7.14
N ILE A 95 7.64 -13.21 7.84
CA ILE A 95 7.58 -13.30 9.30
C ILE A 95 7.93 -14.72 9.73
N TYR A 96 9.07 -14.92 10.38
CA TYR A 96 9.47 -16.21 10.94
C TYR A 96 8.82 -16.47 12.30
N SER A 97 8.76 -15.46 13.17
CA SER A 97 8.13 -15.56 14.49
C SER A 97 7.27 -14.34 14.81
N PRO A 98 5.93 -14.45 14.73
CA PRO A 98 5.05 -13.32 15.10
C PRO A 98 5.30 -12.77 16.52
N LEU A 99 5.76 -13.60 17.45
CA LEU A 99 6.08 -13.17 18.81
C LEU A 99 7.20 -12.13 18.87
N ARG A 100 8.18 -12.20 17.99
CA ARG A 100 9.29 -11.22 17.92
C ARG A 100 8.77 -9.82 17.52
N TRP A 101 7.70 -9.75 16.73
CA TRP A 101 7.12 -8.51 16.21
C TRP A 101 6.15 -7.83 17.16
N GLN A 102 5.78 -8.46 18.27
CA GLN A 102 4.77 -7.92 19.20
C GLN A 102 5.09 -6.52 19.70
N ALA A 103 6.36 -6.21 19.99
CA ALA A 103 6.77 -4.90 20.50
C ALA A 103 6.42 -3.72 19.56
N ILE A 104 6.35 -3.96 18.24
CA ILE A 104 6.01 -2.95 17.25
C ILE A 104 4.74 -3.31 16.47
N SER A 105 3.97 -4.31 16.90
CA SER A 105 2.82 -4.86 16.15
C SER A 105 1.75 -3.81 15.88
N HIS A 106 1.53 -2.87 16.79
CA HIS A 106 0.58 -1.76 16.64
C HIS A 106 0.88 -0.82 15.45
N ARG A 107 2.11 -0.89 14.91
CA ARG A 107 2.57 -0.13 13.75
C ARG A 107 2.55 -0.96 12.46
N LEU A 108 2.48 -2.30 12.58
CA LEU A 108 2.52 -3.16 11.41
C LEU A 108 1.24 -3.05 10.61
N ALA A 109 1.37 -2.92 9.30
CA ALA A 109 0.33 -3.07 8.30
C ALA A 109 0.65 -4.33 7.48
N ILE A 110 0.08 -5.47 7.87
CA ILE A 110 0.31 -6.76 7.21
C ILE A 110 -0.35 -6.72 5.83
N GLU A 111 0.42 -7.01 4.79
CA GLU A 111 -0.04 -6.95 3.42
C GLU A 111 -0.59 -8.29 2.94
N ASN A 112 -1.67 -8.28 2.15
CA ASN A 112 -2.10 -9.50 1.48
C ASN A 112 -1.23 -9.79 0.26
N MET A 113 -0.91 -11.08 0.09
CA MET A 113 0.08 -11.55 -0.87
C MET A 113 -0.50 -12.01 -2.20
N ASP A 114 0.37 -12.06 -3.21
CA ASP A 114 0.11 -12.62 -4.53
C ASP A 114 0.03 -14.17 -4.51
N ARG A 115 -0.45 -14.77 -5.60
CA ARG A 115 -0.67 -16.22 -5.71
C ARG A 115 0.61 -17.07 -5.64
N ARG A 116 1.80 -16.49 -5.84
CA ARG A 116 3.09 -17.22 -5.80
C ARG A 116 3.56 -17.44 -4.36
N LYS A 117 3.03 -16.67 -3.43
CA LYS A 117 3.34 -16.79 -2.02
C LYS A 117 2.52 -17.93 -1.40
N ASN A 118 3.07 -18.56 -0.38
CA ASN A 118 2.45 -19.72 0.28
C ASN A 118 1.49 -19.36 1.41
N THR A 119 1.43 -18.08 1.80
CA THR A 119 0.57 -17.54 2.87
C THR A 119 0.19 -16.08 2.63
N GLY A 120 -0.76 -15.56 3.40
CA GLY A 120 -1.16 -14.16 3.36
C GLY A 120 -2.13 -13.78 2.23
N ARG A 121 -2.74 -14.74 1.52
CA ARG A 121 -3.58 -14.49 0.34
C ARG A 121 -5.07 -14.41 0.65
N THR A 122 -5.49 -15.03 1.73
CA THR A 122 -6.91 -15.20 2.07
C THR A 122 -7.21 -14.69 3.48
N VAL A 123 -8.51 -14.51 3.78
CA VAL A 123 -8.98 -14.16 5.13
C VAL A 123 -8.45 -15.14 6.17
N SER A 124 -8.52 -16.44 5.90
CA SER A 124 -8.04 -17.48 6.85
C SER A 124 -6.52 -17.43 7.05
N GLU A 125 -5.75 -17.19 5.98
CA GLU A 125 -4.30 -17.11 6.09
C GLU A 125 -3.86 -15.87 6.87
N LEU A 126 -4.44 -14.70 6.59
CA LEU A 126 -4.15 -13.44 7.30
C LEU A 126 -4.68 -13.45 8.73
N GLY A 127 -5.83 -14.10 8.98
CA GLY A 127 -6.41 -14.21 10.32
C GLY A 127 -5.44 -14.74 11.36
N ARG A 128 -4.60 -15.72 10.99
CA ARG A 128 -3.57 -16.27 11.88
C ARG A 128 -2.54 -15.25 12.34
N PHE A 129 -2.16 -14.32 11.46
CA PHE A 129 -1.24 -13.22 11.80
C PHE A 129 -1.91 -12.21 12.74
N PHE A 130 -3.19 -11.88 12.48
CA PHE A 130 -3.94 -10.97 13.34
C PHE A 130 -4.34 -11.59 14.69
N GLU A 131 -4.48 -12.91 14.77
CA GLU A 131 -4.62 -13.64 16.05
C GLU A 131 -3.32 -13.57 16.87
N ALA A 132 -2.17 -13.77 16.22
CA ALA A 132 -0.87 -13.70 16.86
C ALA A 132 -0.42 -12.26 17.20
N MET A 133 -0.86 -11.28 16.42
CA MET A 133 -0.55 -9.85 16.57
C MET A 133 -1.87 -9.03 16.53
N PRO A 134 -2.65 -9.00 17.64
CA PRO A 134 -3.99 -8.41 17.62
C PRO A 134 -4.04 -6.91 17.30
N GLU A 135 -2.95 -6.18 17.57
CA GLU A 135 -2.85 -4.74 17.29
C GLU A 135 -2.43 -4.44 15.85
N ALA A 136 -1.96 -5.44 15.10
CA ALA A 136 -1.53 -5.24 13.73
C ALA A 136 -2.69 -4.77 12.84
N ARG A 137 -2.35 -3.87 11.93
CA ARG A 137 -3.21 -3.31 10.89
C ARG A 137 -3.02 -4.07 9.59
N MET A 138 -3.72 -3.64 8.55
CA MET A 138 -3.66 -4.26 7.23
C MET A 138 -3.33 -3.21 6.15
N CYS A 139 -2.40 -3.55 5.27
CA CYS A 139 -2.28 -2.97 3.95
C CYS A 139 -3.01 -3.88 2.96
N LEU A 140 -4.01 -3.38 2.26
CA LEU A 140 -4.71 -4.16 1.24
C LEU A 140 -4.12 -3.86 -0.14
N ASP A 141 -3.48 -4.86 -0.77
CA ASP A 141 -3.04 -4.77 -2.16
C ASP A 141 -4.11 -5.35 -3.10
N LEU A 142 -4.67 -4.48 -3.96
CA LEU A 142 -5.70 -4.86 -4.94
C LEU A 142 -5.11 -5.65 -6.12
N GLY A 143 -3.85 -5.41 -6.48
CA GLY A 143 -3.16 -6.14 -7.54
C GLY A 143 -2.88 -7.58 -7.14
N HIS A 144 -2.38 -7.79 -5.94
CA HIS A 144 -2.17 -9.11 -5.35
C HIS A 144 -3.49 -9.87 -5.21
N ALA A 145 -4.51 -9.22 -4.63
CA ALA A 145 -5.83 -9.84 -4.48
C ALA A 145 -6.43 -10.26 -5.83
N ARG A 146 -6.32 -9.41 -6.86
CA ARG A 146 -6.76 -9.72 -8.22
C ARG A 146 -5.98 -10.87 -8.86
N GLN A 147 -4.68 -10.98 -8.58
CA GLN A 147 -3.86 -12.07 -9.09
C GLN A 147 -4.25 -13.41 -8.46
N VAL A 148 -4.63 -13.41 -7.18
CA VAL A 148 -5.15 -14.59 -6.47
C VAL A 148 -6.54 -14.96 -6.98
N ASP A 149 -7.43 -13.97 -7.05
CA ASP A 149 -8.82 -14.15 -7.47
C ASP A 149 -9.27 -13.02 -8.42
N PRO A 150 -9.22 -13.24 -9.75
CA PRO A 150 -9.65 -12.25 -10.73
C PRO A 150 -11.13 -11.81 -10.62
N SER A 151 -11.98 -12.58 -9.92
CA SER A 151 -13.38 -12.20 -9.66
C SER A 151 -13.51 -11.10 -8.61
N MET A 152 -12.43 -10.78 -7.88
CA MET A 152 -12.39 -9.85 -6.76
C MET A 152 -13.25 -10.23 -5.55
N VAL A 153 -13.83 -11.43 -5.50
CA VAL A 153 -14.56 -11.91 -4.31
C VAL A 153 -13.62 -12.02 -3.12
N GLY A 154 -12.39 -12.52 -3.34
CA GLY A 154 -11.34 -12.55 -2.31
C GLY A 154 -11.04 -11.15 -1.74
N ALA A 155 -10.86 -10.15 -2.61
CA ALA A 155 -10.65 -8.75 -2.19
C ALA A 155 -11.84 -8.19 -1.41
N TYR A 156 -13.07 -8.49 -1.86
CA TYR A 156 -14.29 -8.11 -1.15
C TYR A 156 -14.33 -8.72 0.26
N LEU A 157 -13.98 -9.99 0.41
CA LEU A 157 -13.96 -10.67 1.72
C LEU A 157 -12.92 -10.03 2.65
N LEU A 158 -11.71 -9.73 2.14
CA LEU A 158 -10.69 -9.01 2.92
C LEU A 158 -11.19 -7.64 3.39
N LEU A 159 -11.81 -6.86 2.50
CA LEU A 159 -12.41 -5.56 2.81
C LEU A 159 -13.52 -5.66 3.86
N LYS A 160 -14.30 -6.73 3.87
CA LYS A 160 -15.41 -6.92 4.82
C LYS A 160 -14.94 -7.41 6.19
N VAL A 161 -14.04 -8.38 6.21
CA VAL A 161 -13.60 -9.02 7.46
C VAL A 161 -12.60 -8.15 8.22
N PHE A 162 -11.72 -7.46 7.50
CA PHE A 162 -10.66 -6.64 8.09
C PHE A 162 -10.89 -5.13 7.94
N ALA A 163 -12.13 -4.70 7.72
CA ALA A 163 -12.48 -3.29 7.48
C ALA A 163 -11.83 -2.31 8.48
N ASP A 164 -11.90 -2.65 9.78
CA ASP A 164 -11.38 -1.80 10.87
C ASP A 164 -9.85 -1.85 11.02
N ARG A 165 -9.19 -2.77 10.31
CA ARG A 165 -7.74 -2.91 10.32
C ARG A 165 -7.06 -2.23 9.14
N ILE A 166 -7.77 -1.99 8.04
CA ILE A 166 -7.17 -1.46 6.82
C ILE A 166 -6.77 0.00 7.03
N VAL A 167 -5.50 0.31 6.91
CA VAL A 167 -4.94 1.66 7.05
C VAL A 167 -4.38 2.19 5.73
N GLN A 168 -4.06 1.31 4.79
CA GLN A 168 -3.46 1.65 3.51
C GLN A 168 -3.95 0.73 2.41
N LEU A 169 -4.04 1.26 1.21
CA LEU A 169 -4.31 0.52 -0.02
C LEU A 169 -3.09 0.58 -0.93
N HIS A 170 -2.60 -0.57 -1.39
CA HIS A 170 -1.68 -0.65 -2.50
C HIS A 170 -2.43 -0.88 -3.81
N VAL A 171 -2.03 -0.18 -4.86
CA VAL A 171 -2.69 -0.27 -6.15
C VAL A 171 -1.69 -0.32 -7.29
N SER A 172 -1.70 -1.43 -8.00
CA SER A 172 -0.99 -1.62 -9.26
C SER A 172 -1.62 -2.77 -10.04
N LYS A 173 -1.28 -2.93 -11.31
CA LYS A 173 -1.54 -4.19 -12.00
C LYS A 173 -0.37 -5.14 -11.72
N VAL A 174 -0.65 -6.28 -11.10
CA VAL A 174 0.34 -7.34 -10.90
C VAL A 174 0.19 -8.39 -12.01
N ASP A 175 1.30 -8.68 -12.71
CA ASP A 175 1.33 -9.70 -13.75
C ASP A 175 1.67 -11.09 -13.19
N THR A 176 1.74 -12.09 -14.06
CA THR A 176 2.03 -13.48 -13.67
C THR A 176 3.45 -13.70 -13.13
N LEU A 177 4.36 -12.75 -13.38
CA LEU A 177 5.73 -12.72 -12.87
C LEU A 177 5.90 -11.83 -11.65
N ASN A 178 4.79 -11.35 -11.08
CA ASN A 178 4.74 -10.42 -9.94
C ASN A 178 5.43 -9.08 -10.24
N ARG A 179 5.33 -8.59 -11.46
CA ARG A 179 5.76 -7.23 -11.78
C ARG A 179 4.58 -6.29 -11.63
N HIS A 180 4.83 -5.18 -10.97
CA HIS A 180 3.87 -4.11 -10.77
C HIS A 180 3.90 -3.19 -12.00
N ASP A 181 2.92 -3.33 -12.88
CA ASP A 181 2.81 -2.59 -14.13
C ASP A 181 1.69 -1.52 -14.04
N LEU A 182 1.59 -0.68 -15.08
CA LEU A 182 0.48 0.24 -15.32
C LEU A 182 -0.87 -0.47 -15.28
N ILE A 183 -1.87 0.18 -14.66
CA ILE A 183 -3.22 -0.36 -14.55
C ILE A 183 -3.84 -0.52 -15.95
N SER A 184 -4.10 -1.76 -16.32
CA SER A 184 -4.78 -2.11 -17.56
C SER A 184 -6.30 -1.94 -17.42
N ARG A 185 -7.00 -1.86 -18.55
CA ARG A 185 -8.47 -1.79 -18.57
C ARG A 185 -9.13 -2.94 -17.78
N ALA A 186 -8.58 -4.15 -17.87
CA ALA A 186 -9.07 -5.29 -17.10
C ALA A 186 -8.87 -5.14 -15.59
N ALA A 187 -7.76 -4.55 -15.16
CA ALA A 187 -7.52 -4.25 -13.74
C ALA A 187 -8.45 -3.12 -13.26
N GLU A 188 -8.63 -2.07 -14.05
CA GLU A 188 -9.59 -0.99 -13.79
C GLU A 188 -11.00 -1.53 -13.54
N MET A 189 -11.50 -2.39 -14.44
CA MET A 189 -12.81 -3.02 -14.30
C MET A 189 -12.92 -3.88 -13.03
N ALA A 190 -11.87 -4.64 -12.72
CA ALA A 190 -11.83 -5.48 -11.52
C ALA A 190 -11.85 -4.63 -10.23
N PHE A 191 -10.99 -3.63 -10.12
CA PHE A 191 -10.91 -2.78 -8.93
C PHE A 191 -12.20 -1.96 -8.72
N SER A 192 -12.86 -1.56 -9.80
CA SER A 192 -14.15 -0.87 -9.73
C SER A 192 -15.26 -1.70 -9.05
N GLN A 193 -15.17 -3.04 -9.06
CA GLN A 193 -16.18 -3.90 -8.41
C GLN A 193 -16.15 -3.76 -6.88
N VAL A 194 -14.99 -3.52 -6.31
CA VAL A 194 -14.80 -3.46 -4.86
C VAL A 194 -14.70 -2.03 -4.31
N ARG A 195 -14.59 -1.00 -5.17
CA ARG A 195 -14.35 0.40 -4.79
C ARG A 195 -15.26 0.94 -3.68
N ARG A 196 -16.55 0.55 -3.70
CA ARG A 196 -17.55 1.01 -2.73
C ARG A 196 -17.33 0.50 -1.30
N PHE A 197 -16.48 -0.51 -1.15
CA PHE A 197 -16.12 -1.11 0.13
C PHE A 197 -14.78 -0.60 0.65
N VAL A 198 -14.01 0.12 -0.18
CA VAL A 198 -12.74 0.75 0.21
C VAL A 198 -13.03 1.99 1.04
N PRO A 199 -12.62 2.06 2.32
CA PRO A 199 -12.85 3.23 3.16
C PRO A 199 -12.25 4.50 2.53
N GLU A 200 -12.95 5.63 2.64
CA GLU A 200 -12.49 6.90 2.05
C GLU A 200 -11.32 7.53 2.82
N SER A 201 -11.17 7.16 4.09
CA SER A 201 -10.16 7.72 4.98
C SER A 201 -8.77 7.13 4.82
N ILE A 202 -8.61 6.00 4.12
CA ILE A 202 -7.30 5.35 3.99
C ILE A 202 -6.46 5.97 2.88
N ALA A 203 -5.14 5.97 3.10
CA ALA A 203 -4.18 6.38 2.08
C ALA A 203 -4.10 5.35 0.95
N VAL A 204 -3.87 5.83 -0.27
CA VAL A 204 -3.70 5.03 -1.48
C VAL A 204 -2.29 5.24 -2.00
N ILE A 205 -1.49 4.20 -1.98
CA ILE A 205 -0.13 4.18 -2.49
C ILE A 205 -0.08 3.39 -3.79
N LEU A 206 0.39 4.03 -4.83
CA LEU A 206 0.59 3.36 -6.12
C LEU A 206 1.96 2.68 -6.14
N GLU A 207 1.97 1.47 -6.70
CA GLU A 207 3.19 0.68 -6.87
C GLU A 207 3.48 0.35 -8.34
N SER A 208 2.71 0.92 -9.27
CA SER A 208 2.96 0.75 -10.70
C SER A 208 4.34 1.28 -11.05
N ARG A 209 5.19 0.44 -11.68
CA ARG A 209 6.48 0.88 -12.24
C ARG A 209 6.21 1.64 -13.53
N VAL A 210 6.47 2.93 -13.50
CA VAL A 210 6.12 3.84 -14.59
C VAL A 210 7.25 4.80 -14.90
N GLY A 211 7.27 5.32 -16.13
CA GLY A 211 8.09 6.47 -16.47
C GLY A 211 7.57 7.75 -15.81
N GLU A 212 8.43 8.75 -15.64
CA GLU A 212 8.04 10.01 -14.99
C GLU A 212 6.78 10.63 -15.60
N ASN A 213 6.62 10.58 -16.93
CA ASN A 213 5.46 11.15 -17.63
C ASN A 213 4.14 10.39 -17.36
N ASP A 214 4.20 9.17 -16.87
CA ASP A 214 3.02 8.32 -16.62
C ASP A 214 2.55 8.39 -15.16
N ILE A 215 3.32 9.00 -14.26
CA ILE A 215 2.99 9.09 -12.82
C ILE A 215 1.65 9.79 -12.59
N ALA A 216 1.48 11.01 -13.08
CA ALA A 216 0.24 11.76 -12.89
C ALA A 216 -0.98 11.13 -13.60
N PRO A 217 -0.88 10.66 -14.86
CA PRO A 217 -1.95 9.89 -15.51
C PRO A 217 -2.37 8.64 -14.73
N GLU A 218 -1.41 7.90 -14.16
CA GLU A 218 -1.72 6.69 -13.40
C GLU A 218 -2.45 6.99 -12.09
N VAL A 219 -2.02 8.04 -11.35
CA VAL A 219 -2.73 8.50 -10.15
C VAL A 219 -4.14 8.98 -10.49
N ALA A 220 -4.30 9.75 -11.56
CA ALA A 220 -5.63 10.21 -12.00
C ALA A 220 -6.56 9.03 -12.33
N LYS A 221 -6.01 7.98 -12.98
CA LYS A 221 -6.74 6.75 -13.28
C LYS A 221 -7.20 6.04 -12.00
N VAL A 222 -6.31 5.86 -11.02
CA VAL A 222 -6.65 5.24 -9.73
C VAL A 222 -7.69 6.07 -8.97
N ALA A 223 -7.53 7.37 -8.96
CA ALA A 223 -8.50 8.27 -8.34
C ALA A 223 -9.89 8.12 -8.98
N ALA A 224 -9.98 8.03 -10.31
CA ALA A 224 -11.23 7.81 -11.03
C ALA A 224 -11.84 6.43 -10.72
N ILE A 225 -11.01 5.36 -10.65
CA ILE A 225 -11.47 4.00 -10.29
C ILE A 225 -12.09 4.00 -8.89
N LEU A 226 -11.45 4.66 -7.93
CA LEU A 226 -11.85 4.65 -6.53
C LEU A 226 -12.88 5.72 -6.17
N SER A 227 -13.23 6.61 -7.10
CA SER A 227 -14.28 7.61 -6.89
C SER A 227 -15.66 6.94 -6.80
N ASN A 228 -16.46 7.35 -5.82
CA ASN A 228 -17.85 6.94 -5.73
C ASN A 228 -18.70 7.77 -6.73
N VAL A 229 -19.16 7.14 -7.79
CA VAL A 229 -19.97 7.74 -8.88
C VAL A 229 -21.19 8.53 -8.36
N ARG A 230 -21.67 8.23 -7.15
CA ARG A 230 -22.84 8.91 -6.57
C ARG A 230 -22.62 10.40 -6.23
N GLU A 231 -21.40 10.85 -5.99
CA GLU A 231 -21.13 12.28 -5.73
C GLU A 231 -21.15 13.11 -7.02
N THR A 232 -20.60 12.58 -8.11
CA THR A 232 -20.60 13.24 -9.42
C THR A 232 -21.99 13.34 -10.03
N GLU A 233 -22.86 12.37 -9.83
CA GLU A 233 -24.26 12.43 -10.29
C GLU A 233 -25.10 13.36 -9.42
N ARG A 234 -24.95 13.39 -8.08
CA ARG A 234 -25.64 14.33 -7.20
C ARG A 234 -25.27 15.77 -7.51
N THR A 235 -24.00 16.07 -7.76
CA THR A 235 -23.54 17.41 -8.11
C THR A 235 -24.07 17.87 -9.47
N ARG A 236 -24.21 16.96 -10.45
CA ARG A 236 -24.83 17.26 -11.75
C ARG A 236 -26.34 17.44 -11.65
N VAL A 237 -27.04 16.64 -10.85
CA VAL A 237 -28.49 16.76 -10.66
C VAL A 237 -28.84 18.05 -9.88
N VAL A 238 -28.08 18.38 -8.84
CA VAL A 238 -28.27 19.63 -8.07
C VAL A 238 -27.94 20.86 -8.91
N GLY A 239 -26.86 20.82 -9.72
CA GLY A 239 -26.52 21.89 -10.64
C GLY A 239 -27.54 22.09 -11.78
N ALA A 240 -28.21 21.03 -12.23
CA ALA A 240 -29.27 21.12 -13.23
C ALA A 240 -30.62 21.65 -12.66
N MET A 241 -30.88 21.43 -11.37
CA MET A 241 -32.09 21.97 -10.68
C MET A 241 -31.96 23.46 -10.26
N GLN A 242 -30.74 24.03 -10.27
CA GLN A 242 -30.54 25.45 -9.96
C GLN A 242 -30.56 26.35 -11.21
N LEU A 243 -30.68 25.78 -12.41
CA LEU A 243 -30.75 26.50 -13.69
C LEU A 243 -32.12 26.40 -14.38
N ALA A 244 -33.12 25.87 -13.71
CA ALA A 244 -34.54 25.85 -14.10
C ALA A 244 -35.35 26.65 -13.10
#